data_6276f591ce5238aa25491848492086d3
#
_entry.id   6276f591ce5238aa25491848492086d3
#
_cell.length_a   1.000
_cell.length_b   1.000
_cell.length_c   1.000
_cell.angle_alpha   90.00
_cell.angle_beta   90.00
_cell.angle_gamma   90.00
#
_symmetry.space_group_name_H-M   'P 1'
#
loop_
_entity.id
_entity.type
_entity.pdbx_description
1 polymer ?
#
loop_
_entity_poly.entity_id
_entity_poly.type
_entity_poly.pdbx_seq_one_letter_code
_entity_poly.pdbx_strand_id
1 'polypeptide(L)'
;NVAHGATTSYFSTTTPEAQALAKKALEFDLHLLQAQCKHLGTEKNLMILTNIYEDLKDKMDFHFNTAISEIKTYSEGYELVTEKGDVARCQYLIAAPGRSGAEWFANQCKNLGIKLINNQVDIGVRVELPARVFEHITDVVYESKLVYRTKQYGDSVRTFCMNPYGIVVNENTNGIVTANGHSYEDPSKQTE
;
A
#
# COMPACT_ATOMS: atom_id res chain seq x y z
N ASN A 1 -10.15 -2.52 -10.48
CA ASN A 1 -10.50 -3.40 -9.33
C ASN A 1 -12.02 -3.58 -9.17
N VAL A 2 -12.86 -2.54 -9.37
CA VAL A 2 -14.32 -2.67 -9.26
C VAL A 2 -14.87 -3.71 -10.24
N ALA A 3 -14.40 -3.69 -11.50
CA ALA A 3 -14.78 -4.69 -12.51
C ALA A 3 -14.42 -6.14 -12.11
N HIS A 4 -13.51 -6.32 -11.17
CA HIS A 4 -13.03 -7.62 -10.70
C HIS A 4 -13.51 -7.96 -9.27
N GLY A 5 -14.54 -7.28 -8.76
CA GLY A 5 -15.18 -7.61 -7.49
C GLY A 5 -14.81 -6.75 -6.29
N ALA A 6 -14.07 -5.63 -6.49
CA ALA A 6 -13.86 -4.66 -5.44
C ALA A 6 -15.16 -3.89 -5.13
N THR A 7 -15.29 -3.38 -3.89
CA THR A 7 -16.43 -2.58 -3.46
C THR A 7 -16.59 -1.30 -4.28
N THR A 8 -17.83 -0.88 -4.52
CA THR A 8 -18.15 0.44 -5.08
C THR A 8 -18.28 1.51 -4.01
N SER A 9 -18.58 1.11 -2.76
CA SER A 9 -18.70 2.01 -1.62
C SER A 9 -17.35 2.65 -1.28
N TYR A 10 -17.38 3.89 -0.81
CA TYR A 10 -16.19 4.60 -0.37
C TYR A 10 -16.50 5.51 0.82
N PHE A 11 -15.50 5.77 1.63
CA PHE A 11 -15.51 6.79 2.68
C PHE A 11 -14.98 8.11 2.11
N SER A 12 -15.59 9.22 2.50
CA SER A 12 -15.18 10.55 2.02
C SER A 12 -15.14 11.54 3.18
N THR A 13 -14.11 12.36 3.18
CA THR A 13 -14.00 13.49 4.12
C THR A 13 -14.86 14.70 3.72
N THR A 14 -15.66 14.60 2.67
CA THR A 14 -16.56 15.69 2.21
C THR A 14 -17.99 15.55 2.73
N THR A 15 -18.31 14.49 3.47
CA THR A 15 -19.63 14.34 4.10
C THR A 15 -19.83 15.35 5.23
N PRO A 16 -21.07 15.71 5.57
CA PRO A 16 -21.35 16.63 6.69
C PRO A 16 -20.75 16.16 8.01
N GLU A 17 -20.81 14.86 8.29
CA GLU A 17 -20.26 14.23 9.50
C GLU A 17 -18.74 14.34 9.53
N ALA A 18 -18.08 14.07 8.41
CA ALA A 18 -16.63 14.21 8.29
C ALA A 18 -16.17 15.68 8.42
N GLN A 19 -16.95 16.61 7.90
CA GLN A 19 -16.67 18.05 8.08
C GLN A 19 -16.87 18.52 9.55
N ALA A 20 -17.85 17.96 10.25
CA ALA A 20 -18.02 18.19 11.69
C ALA A 20 -16.82 17.63 12.48
N LEU A 21 -16.34 16.44 12.13
CA LEU A 21 -15.13 15.85 12.69
C LEU A 21 -13.89 16.72 12.40
N ALA A 22 -13.73 17.19 11.16
CA ALA A 22 -12.64 18.09 10.79
C ALA A 22 -12.63 19.38 11.60
N LYS A 23 -13.82 19.99 11.80
CA LYS A 23 -13.96 21.19 12.64
C LYS A 23 -13.58 20.92 14.10
N LYS A 24 -14.04 19.79 14.65
CA LYS A 24 -13.69 19.40 16.03
C LYS A 24 -12.19 19.12 16.17
N ALA A 25 -11.55 18.51 15.18
CA ALA A 25 -10.11 18.25 15.19
C ALA A 25 -9.28 19.54 15.30
N LEU A 26 -9.72 20.63 14.67
CA LEU A 26 -9.05 21.93 14.75
C LEU A 26 -8.99 22.51 16.18
N GLU A 27 -9.92 22.16 17.06
CA GLU A 27 -9.90 22.57 18.46
C GLU A 27 -8.69 21.99 19.22
N PHE A 28 -8.06 20.95 18.66
CA PHE A 28 -6.89 20.25 19.19
C PHE A 28 -5.63 20.42 18.32
N ASP A 29 -5.58 21.43 17.48
CA ASP A 29 -4.49 21.66 16.52
C ASP A 29 -4.29 20.47 15.52
N LEU A 30 -5.34 19.66 15.29
CA LEU A 30 -5.33 18.55 14.35
C LEU A 30 -6.01 18.96 13.03
N HIS A 31 -5.41 18.58 11.91
CA HIS A 31 -5.94 18.86 10.59
C HIS A 31 -6.32 17.55 9.89
N LEU A 32 -7.61 17.37 9.60
CA LEU A 32 -8.08 16.24 8.80
C LEU A 32 -7.74 16.47 7.32
N LEU A 33 -6.94 15.60 6.73
CA LEU A 33 -6.65 15.65 5.30
C LEU A 33 -7.87 15.23 4.49
N GLN A 34 -8.12 15.96 3.40
CA GLN A 34 -9.16 15.57 2.45
C GLN A 34 -8.74 14.30 1.71
N ALA A 35 -9.58 13.29 1.75
CA ALA A 35 -9.35 12.02 1.10
C ALA A 35 -10.67 11.32 0.76
N GLN A 36 -10.60 10.44 -0.22
CA GLN A 36 -11.59 9.41 -0.48
C GLN A 36 -10.88 8.07 -0.45
N CYS A 37 -11.37 7.12 0.30
CA CYS A 37 -10.80 5.78 0.34
C CYS A 37 -11.87 4.70 0.17
N LYS A 38 -11.46 3.60 -0.44
CA LYS A 38 -12.22 2.35 -0.46
C LYS A 38 -11.51 1.36 0.42
N HIS A 39 -12.23 0.83 1.38
CA HIS A 39 -11.71 -0.25 2.20
C HIS A 39 -12.03 -1.60 1.57
N LEU A 40 -11.07 -2.48 1.59
CA LEU A 40 -11.18 -3.86 1.16
C LEU A 40 -10.53 -4.75 2.22
N GLY A 41 -11.28 -5.70 2.75
CA GLY A 41 -10.73 -6.69 3.67
C GLY A 41 -9.59 -7.49 3.02
N THR A 42 -8.59 -7.85 3.83
CA THR A 42 -7.39 -8.56 3.34
C THR A 42 -7.75 -9.85 2.61
N GLU A 43 -8.80 -10.55 3.05
CA GLU A 43 -9.29 -11.79 2.46
C GLU A 43 -9.79 -11.64 1.02
N LYS A 44 -10.26 -10.46 0.63
CA LYS A 44 -10.78 -10.20 -0.72
C LYS A 44 -9.69 -9.97 -1.76
N ASN A 45 -8.47 -9.67 -1.34
CA ASN A 45 -7.36 -9.43 -2.26
C ASN A 45 -7.10 -10.63 -3.17
N LEU A 46 -7.11 -11.85 -2.60
CA LEU A 46 -6.89 -13.07 -3.38
C LEU A 46 -7.97 -13.25 -4.46
N MET A 47 -9.24 -13.04 -4.10
CA MET A 47 -10.36 -13.15 -5.04
C MET A 47 -10.20 -12.15 -6.20
N ILE A 48 -9.88 -10.89 -5.90
CA ILE A 48 -9.71 -9.86 -6.93
C ILE A 48 -8.54 -10.17 -7.85
N LEU A 49 -7.40 -10.60 -7.28
CA LEU A 49 -6.22 -10.97 -8.07
C LEU A 49 -6.51 -12.18 -8.95
N THR A 50 -7.25 -13.17 -8.44
CA THR A 50 -7.69 -14.33 -9.25
C THR A 50 -8.58 -13.86 -10.40
N ASN A 51 -9.57 -13.00 -10.15
CA ASN A 51 -10.45 -12.50 -11.20
C ASN A 51 -9.69 -11.68 -12.26
N ILE A 52 -8.68 -10.89 -11.85
CA ILE A 52 -7.80 -10.17 -12.76
C ILE A 52 -7.00 -11.15 -13.62
N TYR A 53 -6.43 -12.19 -13.00
CA TYR A 53 -5.68 -13.22 -13.72
C TYR A 53 -6.58 -13.96 -14.74
N GLU A 54 -7.78 -14.40 -14.33
CA GLU A 54 -8.73 -15.05 -15.20
C GLU A 54 -9.15 -14.19 -16.41
N ASP A 55 -9.28 -12.88 -16.22
CA ASP A 55 -9.58 -11.94 -17.32
C ASP A 55 -8.40 -11.73 -18.29
N LEU A 56 -7.15 -11.90 -17.79
CA LEU A 56 -5.94 -11.60 -18.56
C LEU A 56 -5.23 -12.82 -19.13
N LYS A 57 -5.42 -14.02 -18.58
CA LYS A 57 -4.65 -15.22 -18.92
C LYS A 57 -4.65 -15.60 -20.41
N ASP A 58 -5.74 -15.27 -21.13
CA ASP A 58 -5.87 -15.54 -22.56
C ASP A 58 -5.47 -14.31 -23.44
N LYS A 59 -5.05 -13.21 -22.80
CA LYS A 59 -4.70 -11.96 -23.49
C LYS A 59 -3.22 -11.62 -23.40
N MET A 60 -2.48 -12.29 -22.50
CA MET A 60 -1.05 -12.06 -22.30
C MET A 60 -0.37 -13.31 -21.75
N ASP A 61 0.93 -13.42 -21.99
CA ASP A 61 1.74 -14.52 -21.47
C ASP A 61 2.17 -14.26 -20.03
N PHE A 62 1.95 -15.23 -19.15
CA PHE A 62 2.37 -15.19 -17.76
C PHE A 62 3.50 -16.19 -17.52
N HIS A 63 4.63 -15.70 -17.00
CA HIS A 63 5.78 -16.51 -16.63
C HIS A 63 5.95 -16.52 -15.10
N PHE A 64 5.22 -17.38 -14.42
CA PHE A 64 5.34 -17.59 -12.98
C PHE A 64 6.66 -18.27 -12.59
N ASN A 65 7.12 -18.07 -11.36
CA ASN A 65 8.35 -18.68 -10.84
C ASN A 65 9.58 -18.41 -11.76
N THR A 66 9.58 -17.23 -12.39
CA THR A 66 10.61 -16.81 -13.34
C THR A 66 11.24 -15.52 -12.85
N ALA A 67 12.34 -15.63 -12.12
CA ALA A 67 13.08 -14.49 -11.64
C ALA A 67 14.00 -13.95 -12.73
N ILE A 68 14.04 -12.63 -12.87
CA ILE A 68 14.97 -11.91 -13.76
C ILE A 68 16.24 -11.61 -12.99
N SER A 69 17.38 -12.10 -13.49
CA SER A 69 18.70 -11.83 -12.92
C SER A 69 19.29 -10.51 -13.41
N GLU A 70 19.09 -10.18 -14.69
CA GLU A 70 19.73 -9.02 -15.32
C GLU A 70 18.81 -8.34 -16.35
N ILE A 71 18.90 -7.02 -16.42
CA ILE A 71 18.28 -6.18 -17.45
C ILE A 71 19.39 -5.53 -18.24
N LYS A 72 19.36 -5.68 -19.56
CA LYS A 72 20.28 -5.03 -20.51
C LYS A 72 19.54 -4.14 -21.47
N THR A 73 20.19 -3.11 -21.99
CA THR A 73 19.70 -2.32 -23.12
C THR A 73 20.29 -2.84 -24.42
N TYR A 74 19.52 -2.76 -25.50
CA TYR A 74 20.01 -2.94 -26.87
C TYR A 74 19.35 -1.89 -27.78
N SER A 75 19.67 -1.89 -29.06
CA SER A 75 19.27 -0.81 -29.99
C SER A 75 17.76 -0.56 -30.08
N GLU A 76 16.93 -1.57 -29.81
CA GLU A 76 15.48 -1.51 -29.98
C GLU A 76 14.69 -1.68 -28.67
N GLY A 77 15.36 -1.68 -27.50
CA GLY A 77 14.68 -1.81 -26.21
C GLY A 77 15.49 -2.49 -25.11
N TYR A 78 14.88 -3.51 -24.49
CA TYR A 78 15.45 -4.19 -23.33
C TYR A 78 15.54 -5.69 -23.56
N GLU A 79 16.61 -6.28 -23.05
CA GLU A 79 16.82 -7.72 -22.94
C GLU A 79 16.78 -8.12 -21.46
N LEU A 80 15.94 -9.09 -21.14
CA LEU A 80 15.76 -9.63 -19.80
C LEU A 80 16.40 -11.02 -19.76
N VAL A 81 17.31 -11.23 -18.82
CA VAL A 81 17.95 -12.54 -18.60
C VAL A 81 17.33 -13.14 -17.34
N THR A 82 16.83 -14.36 -17.42
CA THR A 82 16.33 -15.09 -16.26
C THR A 82 17.46 -15.70 -15.44
N GLU A 83 17.22 -16.10 -14.19
CA GLU A 83 18.18 -16.88 -13.39
C GLU A 83 18.57 -18.21 -14.03
N LYS A 84 17.71 -18.76 -14.90
CA LYS A 84 17.96 -19.99 -15.65
C LYS A 84 18.76 -19.78 -16.93
N GLY A 85 19.02 -18.52 -17.30
CA GLY A 85 19.75 -18.15 -18.53
C GLY A 85 18.84 -17.98 -19.75
N ASP A 86 17.53 -18.10 -19.62
CA ASP A 86 16.62 -17.76 -20.71
C ASP A 86 16.62 -16.26 -20.97
N VAL A 87 16.35 -15.88 -22.22
CA VAL A 87 16.40 -14.48 -22.66
C VAL A 87 15.06 -14.09 -23.28
N ALA A 88 14.50 -12.97 -22.82
CA ALA A 88 13.34 -12.33 -23.41
C ALA A 88 13.68 -10.91 -23.85
N ARG A 89 13.11 -10.43 -24.96
CA ARG A 89 13.30 -9.09 -25.47
C ARG A 89 12.00 -8.32 -25.56
N CYS A 90 12.04 -7.03 -25.23
CA CYS A 90 10.90 -6.14 -25.32
C CYS A 90 11.29 -4.73 -25.71
N GLN A 91 10.40 -4.03 -26.37
CA GLN A 91 10.61 -2.62 -26.70
C GLN A 91 10.37 -1.71 -25.49
N TYR A 92 9.40 -2.05 -24.64
CA TYR A 92 9.07 -1.32 -23.44
C TYR A 92 9.08 -2.27 -22.23
N LEU A 93 9.64 -1.79 -21.13
CA LEU A 93 9.73 -2.55 -19.87
C LEU A 93 9.06 -1.76 -18.74
N ILE A 94 8.14 -2.40 -18.04
CA ILE A 94 7.59 -1.91 -16.78
C ILE A 94 8.13 -2.82 -15.66
N ALA A 95 8.97 -2.26 -14.78
CA ALA A 95 9.53 -2.99 -13.65
C ALA A 95 8.80 -2.61 -12.36
N ALA A 96 8.14 -3.58 -11.73
CA ALA A 96 7.38 -3.39 -10.49
C ALA A 96 7.66 -4.51 -9.47
N PRO A 97 8.93 -4.68 -9.01
CA PRO A 97 9.35 -5.84 -8.23
C PRO A 97 8.87 -5.83 -6.78
N GLY A 98 8.23 -4.76 -6.32
CA GLY A 98 7.79 -4.63 -4.93
C GLY A 98 8.94 -4.44 -3.94
N ARG A 99 8.64 -4.55 -2.63
CA ARG A 99 9.61 -4.32 -1.56
C ARG A 99 10.72 -5.37 -1.52
N SER A 100 10.39 -6.63 -1.70
CA SER A 100 11.37 -7.72 -1.69
C SER A 100 12.38 -7.65 -2.85
N GLY A 101 12.00 -7.06 -3.98
CA GLY A 101 12.87 -6.85 -5.14
C GLY A 101 13.57 -5.49 -5.17
N ALA A 102 13.45 -4.66 -4.15
CA ALA A 102 13.95 -3.28 -4.16
C ALA A 102 15.49 -3.21 -4.32
N GLU A 103 16.24 -4.07 -3.63
CA GLU A 103 17.70 -4.12 -3.72
C GLU A 103 18.16 -4.60 -5.10
N TRP A 104 17.56 -5.68 -5.61
CA TRP A 104 17.81 -6.15 -6.96
C TRP A 104 17.56 -5.02 -7.98
N PHE A 105 16.42 -4.35 -7.87
CA PHE A 105 16.06 -3.27 -8.81
C PHE A 105 17.01 -2.07 -8.72
N ALA A 106 17.45 -1.68 -7.51
CA ALA A 106 18.46 -0.65 -7.34
C ALA A 106 19.78 -1.00 -8.04
N ASN A 107 20.18 -2.28 -8.00
CA ASN A 107 21.37 -2.75 -8.70
C ASN A 107 21.17 -2.72 -10.23
N GLN A 108 20.00 -3.14 -10.74
CA GLN A 108 19.69 -3.01 -12.17
C GLN A 108 19.72 -1.54 -12.63
N CYS A 109 19.13 -0.63 -11.86
CA CYS A 109 19.18 0.81 -12.17
C CYS A 109 20.63 1.34 -12.26
N LYS A 110 21.50 0.95 -11.33
CA LYS A 110 22.92 1.32 -11.37
C LYS A 110 23.61 0.79 -12.64
N ASN A 111 23.37 -0.47 -12.97
CA ASN A 111 23.95 -1.11 -14.17
C ASN A 111 23.49 -0.43 -15.47
N LEU A 112 22.26 0.06 -15.50
CA LEU A 112 21.69 0.79 -16.62
C LEU A 112 22.05 2.29 -16.62
N GLY A 113 22.87 2.77 -15.68
CA GLY A 113 23.25 4.17 -15.57
C GLY A 113 22.12 5.10 -15.09
N ILE A 114 21.05 4.55 -14.51
CA ILE A 114 19.92 5.33 -13.98
C ILE A 114 20.31 5.89 -12.62
N LYS A 115 20.24 7.21 -12.48
CA LYS A 115 20.53 7.89 -11.22
C LYS A 115 19.41 7.62 -10.20
N LEU A 116 19.80 7.10 -9.03
CA LEU A 116 18.90 6.92 -7.88
C LEU A 116 18.99 8.10 -6.93
N ILE A 117 17.87 8.49 -6.38
CA ILE A 117 17.73 9.48 -5.30
C ILE A 117 17.00 8.83 -4.13
N ASN A 118 17.47 9.09 -2.92
CA ASN A 118 16.78 8.64 -1.71
C ASN A 118 15.53 9.48 -1.49
N ASN A 119 14.41 8.82 -1.24
CA ASN A 119 13.19 9.47 -0.81
C ASN A 119 13.14 9.57 0.71
N GLN A 120 12.27 10.46 1.21
CA GLN A 120 11.89 10.47 2.62
C GLN A 120 11.19 9.18 3.00
N VAL A 121 11.37 8.77 4.24
CA VAL A 121 10.65 7.65 4.86
C VAL A 121 9.86 8.17 6.06
N ASP A 122 8.67 7.63 6.25
CA ASP A 122 7.89 7.85 7.45
C ASP A 122 8.33 6.83 8.51
N ILE A 123 8.69 7.32 9.70
CA ILE A 123 8.97 6.49 10.87
C ILE A 123 7.85 6.69 11.87
N GLY A 124 7.31 5.61 12.40
CA GLY A 124 6.21 5.71 13.35
C GLY A 124 6.07 4.45 14.20
N VAL A 125 5.00 4.44 14.97
CA VAL A 125 4.63 3.32 15.84
C VAL A 125 3.25 2.81 15.45
N ARG A 126 3.02 1.51 15.59
CA ARG A 126 1.68 0.93 15.55
C ARG A 126 1.11 0.98 16.96
N VAL A 127 -0.06 1.60 17.09
CA VAL A 127 -0.79 1.70 18.36
C VAL A 127 -2.01 0.79 18.27
N GLU A 128 -2.19 -0.06 19.27
CA GLU A 128 -3.36 -0.90 19.45
C GLU A 128 -4.14 -0.40 20.67
N LEU A 129 -5.44 -0.26 20.52
CA LEU A 129 -6.34 0.23 21.57
C LEU A 129 -7.76 -0.31 21.32
N PRO A 130 -8.65 -0.35 22.34
CA PRO A 130 -10.00 -0.79 22.15
C PRO A 130 -10.74 0.00 21.06
N ALA A 131 -11.45 -0.69 20.17
CA ALA A 131 -12.12 -0.08 19.00
C ALA A 131 -13.04 1.08 19.40
N ARG A 132 -13.74 0.95 20.52
CA ARG A 132 -14.66 1.97 21.06
C ARG A 132 -14.03 3.35 21.27
N VAL A 133 -12.70 3.43 21.45
CA VAL A 133 -12.00 4.72 21.61
C VAL A 133 -12.00 5.51 20.32
N PHE A 134 -11.92 4.84 19.17
CA PHE A 134 -11.86 5.46 17.85
C PHE A 134 -13.12 5.29 16.99
N GLU A 135 -14.10 4.51 17.44
CA GLU A 135 -15.33 4.20 16.71
C GLU A 135 -16.02 5.46 16.16
N HIS A 136 -16.12 6.53 16.97
CA HIS A 136 -16.71 7.81 16.57
C HIS A 136 -15.97 8.51 15.42
N ILE A 137 -14.75 8.10 15.10
CA ILE A 137 -13.94 8.58 13.97
C ILE A 137 -14.03 7.59 12.82
N THR A 138 -13.80 6.30 13.10
CA THR A 138 -13.69 5.26 12.08
C THR A 138 -15.02 4.93 11.40
N ASP A 139 -16.15 5.14 12.07
CA ASP A 139 -17.49 5.01 11.47
C ASP A 139 -17.79 6.12 10.46
N VAL A 140 -17.21 7.29 10.66
CA VAL A 140 -17.38 8.44 9.77
C VAL A 140 -16.36 8.42 8.62
N VAL A 141 -15.09 8.20 8.96
CA VAL A 141 -13.99 8.15 8.00
C VAL A 141 -13.11 6.96 8.37
N TYR A 142 -13.28 5.84 7.70
CA TYR A 142 -12.61 4.58 8.00
C TYR A 142 -11.11 4.73 8.31
N GLU A 143 -10.41 5.54 7.53
CA GLU A 143 -8.99 5.85 7.67
C GLU A 143 -8.81 7.37 7.74
N SER A 144 -8.96 7.94 8.94
CA SER A 144 -8.77 9.38 9.14
C SER A 144 -7.27 9.73 9.15
N LYS A 145 -6.86 10.60 8.25
CA LYS A 145 -5.49 11.15 8.21
C LYS A 145 -5.48 12.48 8.94
N LEU A 146 -5.27 12.43 10.25
CA LEU A 146 -5.13 13.59 11.11
C LEU A 146 -3.66 14.00 11.17
N VAL A 147 -3.37 15.24 10.86
CA VAL A 147 -2.01 15.81 10.89
C VAL A 147 -1.90 16.76 12.07
N TYR A 148 -0.85 16.59 12.85
CA TYR A 148 -0.42 17.48 13.92
C TYR A 148 0.99 18.01 13.65
N ARG A 149 1.19 19.30 13.83
CA ARG A 149 2.53 19.89 13.77
C ARG A 149 3.03 20.16 15.19
N THR A 150 4.15 19.50 15.55
CA THR A 150 4.71 19.64 16.89
C THR A 150 5.15 21.09 17.15
N LYS A 151 4.82 21.62 18.34
CA LYS A 151 5.17 23.01 18.71
C LYS A 151 6.66 23.18 18.96
N GLN A 152 7.32 22.12 19.44
CA GLN A 152 8.72 22.20 19.84
C GLN A 152 9.70 22.12 18.66
N TYR A 153 9.44 21.22 17.69
CA TYR A 153 10.38 20.96 16.60
C TYR A 153 9.80 21.30 15.22
N GLY A 154 8.49 21.57 15.12
CA GLY A 154 7.83 21.81 13.86
C GLY A 154 7.62 20.56 12.98
N ASP A 155 7.89 19.38 13.54
CA ASP A 155 7.71 18.12 12.82
C ASP A 155 6.23 17.87 12.52
N SER A 156 5.98 17.25 11.38
CA SER A 156 4.65 16.79 10.99
C SER A 156 4.44 15.34 11.43
N VAL A 157 3.50 15.13 12.35
CA VAL A 157 3.05 13.82 12.77
C VAL A 157 1.69 13.54 12.17
N ARG A 158 1.48 12.35 11.64
CA ARG A 158 0.23 11.99 10.96
C ARG A 158 -0.25 10.62 11.39
N THR A 159 -1.55 10.48 11.66
CA THR A 159 -2.17 9.16 11.70
C THR A 159 -2.07 8.52 10.32
N PHE A 160 -1.80 7.22 10.29
CA PHE A 160 -1.62 6.48 9.05
C PHE A 160 -2.68 5.39 8.91
N CYS A 161 -2.35 4.20 8.43
CA CYS A 161 -3.32 3.13 8.26
C CYS A 161 -4.07 2.81 9.55
N MET A 162 -5.39 2.96 9.54
CA MET A 162 -6.28 2.51 10.59
C MET A 162 -6.90 1.17 10.19
N ASN A 163 -7.00 0.27 11.14
CA ASN A 163 -7.58 -1.05 10.93
C ASN A 163 -8.61 -1.29 12.03
N PRO A 164 -9.80 -0.69 11.92
CA PRO A 164 -10.88 -0.92 12.89
C PRO A 164 -11.15 -2.42 13.03
N TYR A 165 -11.27 -2.89 14.26
CA TYR A 165 -11.49 -4.31 14.59
C TYR A 165 -10.44 -5.27 14.01
N GLY A 166 -9.25 -4.75 13.70
CA GLY A 166 -8.15 -5.51 13.11
C GLY A 166 -7.16 -6.04 14.13
N ILE A 167 -6.07 -6.59 13.63
CA ILE A 167 -4.97 -7.12 14.44
C ILE A 167 -3.63 -6.54 14.00
N VAL A 168 -2.69 -6.42 14.94
CA VAL A 168 -1.29 -6.10 14.62
C VAL A 168 -0.58 -7.36 14.18
N VAL A 169 0.15 -7.28 13.08
CA VAL A 169 0.95 -8.37 12.52
C VAL A 169 2.39 -7.93 12.31
N ASN A 170 3.32 -8.87 12.46
CA ASN A 170 4.71 -8.64 12.11
C ASN A 170 4.93 -8.95 10.63
N GLU A 171 5.69 -8.08 9.97
CA GLU A 171 6.16 -8.28 8.62
C GLU A 171 7.69 -8.26 8.62
N ASN A 172 8.31 -9.32 8.12
CA ASN A 172 9.77 -9.42 8.01
C ASN A 172 10.16 -9.33 6.53
N THR A 173 10.95 -8.32 6.20
CA THR A 173 11.53 -8.16 4.86
C THR A 173 13.04 -8.04 5.00
N ASN A 174 13.78 -9.03 4.52
CA ASN A 174 15.25 -9.08 4.55
C ASN A 174 15.83 -8.85 5.97
N GLY A 175 15.21 -9.43 7.00
CA GLY A 175 15.64 -9.31 8.39
C GLY A 175 15.17 -8.04 9.11
N ILE A 176 14.51 -7.12 8.42
CA ILE A 176 13.88 -5.95 9.03
C ILE A 176 12.45 -6.30 9.40
N VAL A 177 12.16 -6.29 10.68
CA VAL A 177 10.81 -6.55 11.22
C VAL A 177 10.07 -5.24 11.40
N THR A 178 8.90 -5.13 10.80
CA THR A 178 7.99 -3.99 10.94
C THR A 178 6.63 -4.45 11.44
N ALA A 179 5.94 -3.60 12.20
CA ALA A 179 4.57 -3.83 12.61
C ALA A 179 3.61 -3.31 11.52
N ASN A 180 2.66 -4.14 11.13
CA ASN A 180 1.60 -3.79 10.19
C ASN A 180 0.23 -4.09 10.80
N GLY A 181 -0.87 -3.78 10.12
CA GLY A 181 -2.23 -4.09 10.55
C GLY A 181 -2.98 -4.85 9.47
N HIS A 182 -3.78 -5.82 9.88
CA HIS A 182 -4.75 -6.47 9.03
C HIS A 182 -6.15 -6.20 9.54
N SER A 183 -7.06 -5.95 8.64
CA SER A 183 -8.50 -5.82 8.91
C SER A 183 -9.27 -6.81 8.06
N TYR A 184 -10.40 -7.26 8.58
CA TYR A 184 -11.28 -8.22 7.93
C TYR A 184 -12.67 -7.62 7.78
N GLU A 185 -13.33 -7.87 6.66
CA GLU A 185 -14.76 -7.59 6.52
C GLU A 185 -15.64 -8.65 7.21
N ASP A 186 -15.14 -9.88 7.35
CA ASP A 186 -15.83 -10.97 8.03
C ASP A 186 -15.87 -10.68 9.56
N PRO A 187 -17.07 -10.43 10.14
CA PRO A 187 -17.18 -10.11 11.58
C PRO A 187 -16.63 -11.20 12.50
N SER A 188 -16.62 -12.46 12.05
CA SER A 188 -16.11 -13.59 12.86
C SER A 188 -14.58 -13.55 13.06
N LYS A 189 -13.87 -12.72 12.29
CA LYS A 189 -12.42 -12.54 12.35
C LYS A 189 -12.03 -11.19 12.94
N GLN A 190 -13.00 -10.36 13.28
CA GLN A 190 -12.78 -9.05 13.88
C GLN A 190 -12.49 -9.18 15.37
N THR A 191 -11.67 -8.26 15.88
CA THR A 191 -11.37 -8.10 17.31
C THR A 191 -12.29 -7.05 17.95
N GLU A 192 -12.29 -6.95 19.29
CA GLU A 192 -13.07 -5.95 20.04
C GLU A 192 -12.34 -4.59 20.13
#